data_b204f451eed667ed569e8af56d9039b4
#
_entry.id   b204f451eed667ed569e8af56d9039b4
#
_cell.length_a   1.000
_cell.length_b   1.000
_cell.length_c   1.000
_cell.angle_alpha   90.00
_cell.angle_beta   90.00
_cell.angle_gamma   90.00
#
_symmetry.space_group_name_H-M   'P 1'
#
loop_
_entity.id
_entity.type
_entity.pdbx_description
1 polymer ?
#
loop_
_entity_poly.entity_id
_entity_poly.type
_entity_poly.pdbx_seq_one_letter_code
_entity_poly.pdbx_strand_id
1 'polypeptide(L)'
;CEINAWSGPFIMAAANTRVVRRTEALLGLRQESYGSNFTYQEHAFHQSWFSAFKSLIITGISVLVLMSPLKRAVKPFLPKPGEGPSKAVQENGWFDCKYIAETEDGEKSVFHMHGKGDPGYKVTSKLVSECALCLIEDAESLPGGFEYGGILTSAAGLGNPLIERLSKVGVNFEGPI
;
A
#
# COMPACT_ATOMS: atom_id res chain seq x y z
N CYS A 1 12.43 -2.02 -17.56
CA CYS A 1 12.87 -0.75 -16.92
C CYS A 1 13.64 -1.12 -15.65
N GLU A 2 14.95 -0.99 -15.62
CA GLU A 2 15.74 -1.26 -14.42
C GLU A 2 15.62 -0.08 -13.47
N ILE A 3 15.17 -0.33 -12.24
CA ILE A 3 15.21 0.68 -11.19
C ILE A 3 16.64 0.70 -10.67
N ASN A 4 17.38 1.74 -10.99
CA ASN A 4 18.72 1.94 -10.46
C ASN A 4 18.66 2.47 -9.02
N ALA A 5 18.22 1.59 -8.09
CA ALA A 5 18.04 1.90 -6.68
C ALA A 5 18.39 0.70 -5.81
N TRP A 6 18.75 0.98 -4.56
CA TRP A 6 18.97 -0.05 -3.54
C TRP A 6 17.65 -0.40 -2.88
N SER A 7 17.36 -1.69 -2.74
CA SER A 7 16.15 -2.16 -2.05
C SER A 7 16.47 -2.56 -0.61
N GLY A 8 15.52 -2.27 0.27
CA GLY A 8 15.56 -2.66 1.67
C GLY A 8 14.22 -3.21 2.14
N PRO A 9 14.16 -3.79 3.34
CA PRO A 9 12.91 -4.31 3.88
C PRO A 9 11.90 -3.19 4.10
N PHE A 10 10.64 -3.47 3.74
CA PHE A 10 9.50 -2.61 4.02
C PHE A 10 8.64 -3.22 5.13
N ILE A 11 8.46 -2.50 6.22
CA ILE A 11 7.82 -3.04 7.43
C ILE A 11 6.37 -3.48 7.19
N MET A 12 5.65 -2.77 6.30
CA MET A 12 4.26 -3.08 5.98
C MET A 12 4.11 -4.24 5.00
N ALA A 13 5.18 -4.70 4.36
CA ALA A 13 5.13 -5.80 3.40
C ALA A 13 4.46 -7.06 3.98
N ALA A 14 4.68 -7.35 5.28
CA ALA A 14 4.07 -8.50 5.95
C ALA A 14 2.53 -8.44 6.01
N ALA A 15 1.96 -7.24 6.10
CA ALA A 15 0.51 -7.02 6.09
C ALA A 15 -0.01 -6.93 4.65
N ASN A 16 0.63 -6.10 3.82
CA ASN A 16 0.20 -5.81 2.46
C ASN A 16 0.22 -7.05 1.56
N THR A 17 1.26 -7.88 1.66
CA THR A 17 1.34 -9.14 0.92
C THR A 17 0.13 -10.06 1.17
N ARG A 18 -0.38 -10.09 2.39
CA ARG A 18 -1.58 -10.87 2.73
C ARG A 18 -2.82 -10.31 2.06
N VAL A 19 -2.95 -8.98 1.99
CA VAL A 19 -4.07 -8.31 1.33
C VAL A 19 -4.03 -8.59 -0.18
N VAL A 20 -2.85 -8.47 -0.81
CA VAL A 20 -2.70 -8.74 -2.25
C VAL A 20 -2.98 -10.21 -2.57
N ARG A 21 -2.47 -11.16 -1.79
CA ARG A 21 -2.79 -12.59 -1.96
C ARG A 21 -4.27 -12.89 -1.74
N ARG A 22 -4.93 -12.19 -0.80
CA ARG A 22 -6.37 -12.31 -0.62
C ARG A 22 -7.12 -11.76 -1.83
N THR A 23 -6.67 -10.64 -2.41
CA THR A 23 -7.22 -10.08 -3.65
C THR A 23 -7.14 -11.11 -4.77
N GLU A 24 -5.97 -11.69 -5.01
CA GLU A 24 -5.77 -12.73 -6.02
C GLU A 24 -6.74 -13.91 -5.83
N ALA A 25 -6.86 -14.42 -4.60
CA ALA A 25 -7.78 -15.51 -4.32
C ALA A 25 -9.26 -15.14 -4.59
N LEU A 26 -9.66 -13.90 -4.29
CA LEU A 26 -11.02 -13.41 -4.56
C LEU A 26 -11.27 -13.23 -6.07
N LEU A 27 -10.29 -12.69 -6.80
CA LEU A 27 -10.36 -12.55 -8.25
C LEU A 27 -10.39 -13.93 -8.94
N GLY A 28 -9.66 -14.90 -8.43
CA GLY A 28 -9.67 -16.27 -8.92
C GLY A 28 -11.07 -16.92 -8.84
N LEU A 29 -11.85 -16.63 -7.82
CA LEU A 29 -13.25 -17.08 -7.71
C LEU A 29 -14.15 -16.50 -8.81
N ARG A 30 -13.75 -15.37 -9.40
CA ARG A 30 -14.46 -14.70 -10.51
C ARG A 30 -13.84 -14.96 -11.88
N GLN A 31 -12.85 -15.85 -11.96
CA GLN A 31 -12.07 -16.13 -13.18
C GLN A 31 -11.28 -14.91 -13.70
N GLU A 32 -10.91 -14.01 -12.81
CA GLU A 32 -10.13 -12.77 -13.07
C GLU A 32 -8.74 -12.84 -12.44
N SER A 33 -8.20 -14.04 -12.17
CA SER A 33 -6.89 -14.27 -11.57
C SER A 33 -5.76 -13.62 -12.36
N TYR A 34 -4.72 -13.17 -11.67
CA TYR A 34 -3.48 -12.67 -12.28
C TYR A 34 -2.61 -13.79 -12.89
N GLY A 35 -2.95 -15.06 -12.65
CA GLY A 35 -2.25 -16.21 -13.18
C GLY A 35 -1.84 -17.22 -12.10
N SER A 36 -1.57 -18.46 -12.53
CA SER A 36 -1.29 -19.59 -11.63
C SER A 36 0.01 -19.42 -10.81
N ASN A 37 0.97 -18.66 -11.32
CA ASN A 37 2.29 -18.43 -10.70
C ASN A 37 2.44 -17.02 -10.12
N PHE A 38 1.32 -16.34 -9.83
CA PHE A 38 1.36 -14.98 -9.30
C PHE A 38 2.17 -14.90 -8.00
N THR A 39 3.15 -14.02 -7.99
CA THR A 39 3.98 -13.69 -6.83
C THR A 39 3.97 -12.19 -6.58
N TYR A 40 4.05 -11.81 -5.30
CA TYR A 40 4.06 -10.41 -4.91
C TYR A 40 5.08 -10.14 -3.81
N GLN A 41 5.86 -9.08 -3.97
CA GLN A 41 6.87 -8.64 -3.01
C GLN A 41 6.87 -7.12 -2.92
N GLU A 42 7.22 -6.61 -1.74
CA GLU A 42 7.35 -5.17 -1.47
C GLU A 42 8.72 -4.86 -0.88
N HIS A 43 9.29 -3.76 -1.34
CA HIS A 43 10.58 -3.25 -0.90
C HIS A 43 10.54 -1.75 -0.71
N ALA A 44 11.29 -1.23 0.26
CA ALA A 44 11.60 0.18 0.35
C ALA A 44 12.78 0.52 -0.57
N PHE A 45 12.67 1.60 -1.34
CA PHE A 45 13.75 2.07 -2.19
C PHE A 45 14.64 3.09 -1.48
N HIS A 46 15.94 2.97 -1.72
CA HIS A 46 16.97 3.83 -1.18
C HIS A 46 17.89 4.34 -2.27
N GLN A 47 18.28 5.61 -2.20
CA GLN A 47 19.17 6.24 -3.19
C GLN A 47 20.63 5.72 -3.09
N SER A 48 21.02 5.15 -1.95
CA SER A 48 22.36 4.61 -1.73
C SER A 48 22.35 3.34 -0.90
N TRP A 49 23.40 2.51 -1.07
CA TRP A 49 23.59 1.30 -0.27
C TRP A 49 23.67 1.61 1.22
N PHE A 50 24.30 2.75 1.58
CA PHE A 50 24.43 3.17 2.98
C PHE A 50 23.07 3.50 3.60
N SER A 51 22.19 4.16 2.86
CA SER A 51 20.81 4.42 3.28
C SER A 51 20.01 3.11 3.47
N ALA A 52 20.16 2.17 2.54
CA ALA A 52 19.52 0.86 2.65
C ALA A 52 20.03 0.08 3.88
N PHE A 53 21.35 0.06 4.10
CA PHE A 53 21.97 -0.60 5.25
C PHE A 53 21.54 0.01 6.58
N LYS A 54 21.52 1.36 6.65
CA LYS A 54 21.02 2.09 7.82
C LYS A 54 19.57 1.75 8.12
N SER A 55 18.71 1.71 7.10
CA SER A 55 17.30 1.33 7.24
C SER A 55 17.14 -0.09 7.77
N LEU A 56 17.93 -1.04 7.26
CA LEU A 56 17.93 -2.42 7.73
C LEU A 56 18.28 -2.52 9.22
N ILE A 57 19.35 -1.83 9.65
CA ILE A 57 19.78 -1.83 11.06
C ILE A 57 18.70 -1.19 11.95
N ILE A 58 18.16 -0.03 11.57
CA ILE A 58 17.13 0.65 12.35
C ILE A 58 15.88 -0.23 12.48
N THR A 59 15.44 -0.83 11.38
CA THR A 59 14.29 -1.74 11.39
C THR A 59 14.55 -2.95 12.28
N GLY A 60 15.71 -3.59 12.15
CA GLY A 60 16.09 -4.74 12.97
C GLY A 60 16.15 -4.42 14.47
N ILE A 61 16.77 -3.30 14.84
CA ILE A 61 16.82 -2.84 16.24
C ILE A 61 15.40 -2.53 16.74
N SER A 62 14.57 -1.87 15.94
CA SER A 62 13.20 -1.53 16.32
C SER A 62 12.37 -2.79 16.61
N VAL A 63 12.45 -3.79 15.73
CA VAL A 63 11.78 -5.08 15.93
C VAL A 63 12.29 -5.77 17.19
N LEU A 64 13.62 -5.83 17.40
CA LEU A 64 14.23 -6.43 18.58
C LEU A 64 13.76 -5.75 19.87
N VAL A 65 13.74 -4.42 19.90
CA VAL A 65 13.28 -3.65 21.07
C VAL A 65 11.79 -3.92 21.34
N LEU A 66 10.95 -3.90 20.31
CA LEU A 66 9.50 -4.14 20.45
C LEU A 66 9.17 -5.58 20.92
N MET A 67 9.98 -6.55 20.53
CA MET A 67 9.82 -7.94 20.95
C MET A 67 10.44 -8.24 22.33
N SER A 68 11.28 -7.36 22.85
CA SER A 68 12.00 -7.53 24.12
C SER A 68 11.27 -6.84 25.29
N PRO A 69 11.65 -7.13 26.54
CA PRO A 69 11.19 -6.38 27.72
C PRO A 69 11.55 -4.89 27.68
N LEU A 70 12.55 -4.49 26.88
CA LEU A 70 12.98 -3.09 26.70
C LEU A 70 11.84 -2.21 26.15
N LYS A 71 10.82 -2.76 25.49
CA LYS A 71 9.63 -1.99 25.06
C LYS A 71 9.00 -1.18 26.21
N ARG A 72 9.12 -1.65 27.47
CA ARG A 72 8.59 -0.92 28.63
C ARG A 72 9.39 0.36 28.91
N ALA A 73 10.70 0.34 28.70
CA ALA A 73 11.57 1.49 28.87
C ALA A 73 11.41 2.51 27.72
N VAL A 74 11.11 2.05 26.51
CA VAL A 74 10.93 2.91 25.33
C VAL A 74 9.51 3.50 25.26
N LYS A 75 8.51 2.84 25.86
CA LYS A 75 7.10 3.27 25.84
C LYS A 75 6.87 4.76 26.21
N PRO A 76 7.55 5.37 27.21
CA PRO A 76 7.36 6.79 27.53
C PRO A 76 7.80 7.76 26.42
N PHE A 77 8.67 7.30 25.50
CA PHE A 77 9.22 8.10 24.39
C PHE A 77 8.41 7.91 23.09
N LEU A 78 7.46 6.97 23.07
CA LEU A 78 6.58 6.75 21.93
C LEU A 78 5.38 7.71 21.99
N PRO A 79 4.83 8.11 20.82
CA PRO A 79 3.59 8.89 20.79
C PRO A 79 2.48 8.20 21.58
N LYS A 80 1.73 8.99 22.34
CA LYS A 80 0.59 8.46 23.09
C LYS A 80 -0.55 8.07 22.16
N PRO A 81 -1.45 7.17 22.59
CA PRO A 81 -2.68 6.89 21.85
C PRO A 81 -3.44 8.20 21.55
N GLY A 82 -3.78 8.41 20.27
CA GLY A 82 -4.42 9.63 19.80
C GLY A 82 -3.45 10.75 19.37
N GLU A 83 -2.15 10.61 19.62
CA GLU A 83 -1.13 11.52 19.10
C GLU A 83 -0.67 11.02 17.71
N GLY A 84 -0.77 11.91 16.73
CA GLY A 84 -0.28 11.69 15.37
C GLY A 84 0.82 12.70 14.99
N PRO A 85 1.31 12.65 13.74
CA PRO A 85 2.25 13.65 13.25
C PRO A 85 1.62 15.04 13.28
N SER A 86 2.47 16.08 13.39
CA SER A 86 1.99 17.46 13.38
C SER A 86 1.24 17.78 12.08
N LYS A 87 0.36 18.78 12.11
CA LYS A 87 -0.38 19.22 10.90
C LYS A 87 0.56 19.56 9.74
N ALA A 88 1.68 20.21 10.03
CA ALA A 88 2.68 20.55 9.02
C ALA A 88 3.27 19.28 8.35
N VAL A 89 3.56 18.23 9.12
CA VAL A 89 4.02 16.94 8.57
C VAL A 89 2.92 16.27 7.75
N GLN A 90 1.67 16.29 8.24
CA GLN A 90 0.54 15.73 7.52
C GLN A 90 0.28 16.43 6.18
N GLU A 91 0.45 17.76 6.11
CA GLU A 91 0.17 18.56 4.91
C GLU A 91 1.31 18.54 3.90
N ASN A 92 2.56 18.57 4.37
CA ASN A 92 3.75 18.61 3.51
C ASN A 92 4.30 17.21 3.18
N GLY A 93 3.72 16.16 3.72
CA GLY A 93 4.06 14.80 3.37
C GLY A 93 3.77 14.48 1.90
N TRP A 94 4.35 13.43 1.41
CA TRP A 94 4.10 12.86 0.09
C TRP A 94 4.38 11.36 0.10
N PHE A 95 3.86 10.66 -0.87
CA PHE A 95 4.17 9.26 -1.11
C PHE A 95 4.29 9.01 -2.62
N ASP A 96 5.11 8.04 -2.96
CA ASP A 96 5.31 7.52 -4.32
C ASP A 96 5.53 6.01 -4.22
N CYS A 97 4.62 5.27 -4.82
CA CYS A 97 4.67 3.81 -4.91
C CYS A 97 4.84 3.42 -6.38
N LYS A 98 5.89 2.68 -6.66
CA LYS A 98 6.17 2.13 -7.98
C LYS A 98 5.83 0.65 -7.99
N TYR A 99 4.96 0.24 -8.89
CA TYR A 99 4.56 -1.14 -9.11
C TYR A 99 5.19 -1.63 -10.41
N ILE A 100 5.88 -2.75 -10.35
CA ILE A 100 6.48 -3.41 -11.50
C ILE A 100 5.77 -4.75 -11.65
N ALA A 101 5.05 -4.91 -12.74
CA ALA A 101 4.48 -6.17 -13.15
C ALA A 101 5.40 -6.81 -14.19
N GLU A 102 5.70 -8.09 -14.01
CA GLU A 102 6.47 -8.88 -14.95
C GLU A 102 5.68 -10.13 -15.30
N THR A 103 5.48 -10.35 -16.60
CA THR A 103 4.81 -11.55 -17.13
C THR A 103 5.78 -12.74 -17.19
N GLU A 104 5.26 -13.95 -17.35
CA GLU A 104 6.09 -15.16 -17.55
C GLU A 104 6.97 -15.07 -18.79
N ASP A 105 6.56 -14.33 -19.80
CA ASP A 105 7.32 -14.08 -21.04
C ASP A 105 8.40 -12.99 -20.85
N GLY A 106 8.51 -12.40 -19.65
CA GLY A 106 9.50 -11.37 -19.31
C GLY A 106 9.13 -9.95 -19.72
N GLU A 107 7.91 -9.70 -20.20
CA GLU A 107 7.42 -8.35 -20.44
C GLU A 107 7.20 -7.63 -19.12
N LYS A 108 7.62 -6.35 -19.07
CA LYS A 108 7.53 -5.52 -17.86
C LYS A 108 6.65 -4.31 -18.11
N SER A 109 5.77 -4.07 -17.17
CA SER A 109 4.94 -2.87 -17.10
C SER A 109 5.15 -2.17 -15.78
N VAL A 110 5.24 -0.84 -15.81
CA VAL A 110 5.47 -0.03 -14.62
C VAL A 110 4.27 0.88 -14.41
N PHE A 111 3.81 0.93 -13.17
CA PHE A 111 2.73 1.80 -12.73
C PHE A 111 3.20 2.61 -11.54
N HIS A 112 2.71 3.82 -11.41
CA HIS A 112 2.95 4.69 -10.28
C HIS A 112 1.65 5.04 -9.58
N MET A 113 1.69 5.08 -8.26
CA MET A 113 0.64 5.67 -7.42
C MET A 113 1.31 6.68 -6.50
N HIS A 114 0.94 7.95 -6.63
CA HIS A 114 1.57 9.01 -5.85
C HIS A 114 0.58 10.08 -5.43
N GLY A 115 0.94 10.88 -4.43
CA GLY A 115 0.11 11.97 -3.97
C GLY A 115 0.75 12.81 -2.88
N LYS A 116 0.09 13.96 -2.58
CA LYS A 116 0.48 14.87 -1.52
C LYS A 116 -0.26 14.56 -0.22
N GLY A 117 0.45 14.67 0.87
CA GLY A 117 -0.02 14.40 2.22
C GLY A 117 0.68 13.21 2.85
N ASP A 118 0.69 13.17 4.16
CA ASP A 118 1.22 12.04 4.92
C ASP A 118 0.41 10.77 4.64
N PRO A 119 1.07 9.68 4.18
CA PRO A 119 0.38 8.43 3.87
C PRO A 119 -0.17 7.71 5.11
N GLY A 120 0.38 7.99 6.29
CA GLY A 120 -0.02 7.33 7.53
C GLY A 120 -1.38 7.79 8.07
N TYR A 121 -1.71 9.07 7.91
CA TYR A 121 -2.93 9.66 8.47
C TYR A 121 -3.77 10.40 7.42
N LYS A 122 -3.23 11.48 6.83
CA LYS A 122 -4.02 12.36 5.95
C LYS A 122 -4.49 11.65 4.68
N VAL A 123 -3.60 10.93 4.01
CA VAL A 123 -3.96 10.18 2.81
C VAL A 123 -4.82 8.98 3.17
N THR A 124 -4.46 8.22 4.21
CA THR A 124 -5.25 7.06 4.65
C THR A 124 -6.69 7.45 5.01
N SER A 125 -6.92 8.60 5.65
CA SER A 125 -8.28 9.06 5.94
C SER A 125 -9.09 9.31 4.66
N LYS A 126 -8.47 9.90 3.63
CA LYS A 126 -9.09 10.07 2.30
C LYS A 126 -9.41 8.72 1.66
N LEU A 127 -8.43 7.79 1.66
CA LEU A 127 -8.62 6.46 1.07
C LEU A 127 -9.82 5.73 1.69
N VAL A 128 -9.92 5.74 3.03
CA VAL A 128 -11.04 5.09 3.74
C VAL A 128 -12.36 5.79 3.46
N SER A 129 -12.39 7.12 3.44
CA SER A 129 -13.61 7.89 3.13
C SER A 129 -14.10 7.62 1.70
N GLU A 130 -13.19 7.61 0.72
CA GLU A 130 -13.56 7.31 -0.66
C GLU A 130 -13.99 5.85 -0.85
N CYS A 131 -13.42 4.89 -0.11
CA CYS A 131 -13.94 3.52 -0.09
C CYS A 131 -15.39 3.47 0.40
N ALA A 132 -15.71 4.19 1.47
CA ALA A 132 -17.09 4.22 2.00
C ALA A 132 -18.06 4.91 1.03
N LEU A 133 -17.68 6.03 0.45
CA LEU A 133 -18.49 6.73 -0.55
C LEU A 133 -18.67 5.88 -1.82
N CYS A 134 -17.64 5.20 -2.27
CA CYS A 134 -17.69 4.28 -3.41
C CYS A 134 -18.75 3.17 -3.20
N LEU A 135 -18.80 2.59 -1.99
CA LEU A 135 -19.80 1.58 -1.65
C LEU A 135 -21.24 2.12 -1.68
N ILE A 136 -21.44 3.40 -1.40
CA ILE A 136 -22.77 4.01 -1.31
C ILE A 136 -23.21 4.56 -2.68
N GLU A 137 -22.33 5.28 -3.34
CA GLU A 137 -22.66 6.07 -4.52
C GLU A 137 -22.45 5.32 -5.84
N ASP A 138 -21.48 4.38 -5.88
CA ASP A 138 -21.10 3.66 -7.08
C ASP A 138 -21.50 2.17 -7.05
N ALA A 139 -22.41 1.79 -6.15
CA ALA A 139 -22.76 0.39 -5.88
C ALA A 139 -23.14 -0.42 -7.13
N GLU A 140 -23.79 0.20 -8.12
CA GLU A 140 -24.19 -0.45 -9.38
C GLU A 140 -23.00 -0.74 -10.30
N SER A 141 -21.93 0.05 -10.20
CA SER A 141 -20.73 -0.07 -11.06
C SER A 141 -19.61 -0.88 -10.41
N LEU A 142 -19.80 -1.34 -9.17
CA LEU A 142 -18.80 -2.13 -8.46
C LEU A 142 -18.59 -3.50 -9.11
N PRO A 143 -17.38 -4.06 -9.04
CA PRO A 143 -17.08 -5.38 -9.53
C PRO A 143 -18.02 -6.44 -8.93
N GLY A 144 -18.79 -7.13 -9.77
CA GLY A 144 -19.78 -8.13 -9.34
C GLY A 144 -21.15 -7.59 -8.92
N GLY A 145 -21.36 -6.26 -8.97
CA GLY A 145 -22.64 -5.61 -8.68
C GLY A 145 -23.15 -5.83 -7.25
N PHE A 146 -24.46 -5.66 -7.05
CA PHE A 146 -25.11 -5.78 -5.74
C PHE A 146 -25.10 -7.18 -5.13
N GLU A 147 -24.91 -8.22 -5.95
CA GLU A 147 -24.94 -9.61 -5.47
C GLU A 147 -23.57 -10.07 -4.95
N TYR A 148 -22.51 -9.31 -5.20
CA TYR A 148 -21.16 -9.65 -4.77
C TYR A 148 -20.81 -8.92 -3.47
N GLY A 149 -20.97 -9.62 -2.36
CA GLY A 149 -20.72 -9.08 -1.02
C GLY A 149 -19.86 -10.00 -0.17
N GLY A 150 -19.52 -9.51 1.02
CA GLY A 150 -18.77 -10.26 2.02
C GLY A 150 -17.53 -9.53 2.52
N ILE A 151 -16.53 -10.26 3.01
CA ILE A 151 -15.24 -9.71 3.44
C ILE A 151 -14.30 -9.66 2.24
N LEU A 152 -14.30 -8.52 1.58
CA LEU A 152 -13.53 -8.26 0.36
C LEU A 152 -12.34 -7.35 0.63
N THR A 153 -11.35 -7.38 -0.26
CA THR A 153 -10.31 -6.34 -0.33
C THR A 153 -10.80 -5.18 -1.19
N SER A 154 -10.23 -4.00 -1.02
CA SER A 154 -10.61 -2.81 -1.80
C SER A 154 -10.48 -3.03 -3.32
N ALA A 155 -9.43 -3.71 -3.77
CA ALA A 155 -9.25 -4.01 -5.19
C ALA A 155 -10.31 -4.97 -5.72
N ALA A 156 -10.61 -6.06 -4.99
CA ALA A 156 -11.61 -7.04 -5.42
C ALA A 156 -13.05 -6.53 -5.33
N GLY A 157 -13.34 -5.66 -4.36
CA GLY A 157 -14.71 -5.18 -4.13
C GLY A 157 -15.06 -3.85 -4.76
N LEU A 158 -14.07 -2.96 -4.95
CA LEU A 158 -14.30 -1.59 -5.44
C LEU A 158 -13.68 -1.32 -6.82
N GLY A 159 -12.54 -1.96 -7.13
CA GLY A 159 -11.94 -1.92 -8.47
C GLY A 159 -11.72 -0.53 -9.05
N ASN A 160 -12.03 -0.38 -10.34
CA ASN A 160 -11.85 0.87 -11.09
C ASN A 160 -12.68 2.06 -10.56
N PRO A 161 -13.94 1.92 -10.11
CA PRO A 161 -14.68 3.04 -9.51
C PRO A 161 -13.92 3.72 -8.37
N LEU A 162 -13.24 2.95 -7.52
CA LEU A 162 -12.42 3.51 -6.46
C LEU A 162 -11.21 4.29 -7.01
N ILE A 163 -10.52 3.78 -8.04
CA ILE A 163 -9.37 4.46 -8.68
C ILE A 163 -9.82 5.83 -9.23
N GLU A 164 -10.96 5.89 -9.89
CA GLU A 164 -11.52 7.14 -10.42
C GLU A 164 -11.84 8.15 -9.33
N ARG A 165 -12.42 7.70 -8.20
CA ARG A 165 -12.69 8.55 -7.05
C ARG A 165 -11.40 9.08 -6.43
N LEU A 166 -10.43 8.21 -6.18
CA LEU A 166 -9.16 8.57 -5.59
C LEU A 166 -8.39 9.59 -6.44
N SER A 167 -8.48 9.48 -7.76
CA SER A 167 -7.86 10.45 -8.68
C SER A 167 -8.46 11.86 -8.50
N LYS A 168 -9.76 11.98 -8.23
CA LYS A 168 -10.43 13.26 -7.98
C LYS A 168 -10.00 13.93 -6.66
N VAL A 169 -9.52 13.16 -5.69
CA VAL A 169 -9.07 13.67 -4.38
C VAL A 169 -7.54 13.77 -4.25
N GLY A 170 -6.82 13.64 -5.38
CA GLY A 170 -5.39 13.91 -5.48
C GLY A 170 -4.49 12.72 -5.17
N VAL A 171 -4.99 11.51 -5.35
CA VAL A 171 -4.20 10.29 -5.48
C VAL A 171 -4.08 9.97 -6.97
N ASN A 172 -2.90 10.13 -7.53
CA ASN A 172 -2.67 9.98 -8.96
C ASN A 172 -2.19 8.56 -9.27
N PHE A 173 -2.69 8.02 -10.37
CA PHE A 173 -2.30 6.72 -10.91
C PHE A 173 -1.79 6.93 -12.33
N GLU A 174 -0.59 6.45 -12.63
CA GLU A 174 0.07 6.59 -13.92
C GLU A 174 0.55 5.22 -14.39
N GLY A 175 0.40 4.95 -15.67
CA GLY A 175 0.88 3.72 -16.31
C GLY A 175 -0.15 3.06 -17.23
N PRO A 176 0.28 2.02 -17.97
CA PRO A 176 1.65 1.47 -18.02
C PRO A 176 2.63 2.39 -18.73
N ILE A 177 3.88 2.43 -18.22
CA ILE A 177 5.01 3.19 -18.79
C ILE A 177 6.03 2.21 -19.32
#